data_72367f000b4e0be25cc83ecbc0e797fb
#
_entry.id   72367f000b4e0be25cc83ecbc0e797fb
#
_cell.length_a   1.000
_cell.length_b   1.000
_cell.length_c   1.000
_cell.angle_alpha   90.00
_cell.angle_beta   90.00
_cell.angle_gamma   90.00
#
_symmetry.space_group_name_H-M   'P 1'
#
loop_
_entity.id
_entity.type
_entity.pdbx_description
1 polymer ?
#
loop_
_entity_poly.entity_id
_entity_poly.type
_entity_poly.pdbx_seq_one_letter_code
_entity_poly.pdbx_strand_id
1 'polypeptide(L)'
;MDYWKSLDVHEHQDWKTFRNSPVAPRRLWLFTTKTTRSFWNVNFASDDGLVFGSESAGAPTWLHEELGEEFRATIPHANGALRSLNLSTAAGIGTYEALRQVGLPIAATVPTR
;
A
#
# COMPACT_ATOMS: atom_id res chain seq x y z
N MET A 1 6.14 21.98 5.99
CA MET A 1 6.26 21.95 4.54
C MET A 1 5.04 21.28 3.95
N ASP A 2 4.53 21.87 2.91
CA ASP A 2 3.25 21.45 2.38
C ASP A 2 3.45 20.61 1.11
N TYR A 3 3.48 19.30 1.28
CA TYR A 3 3.67 18.40 0.15
C TYR A 3 2.38 18.08 -0.58
N TRP A 4 1.25 18.48 -0.03
CA TRP A 4 -0.04 18.11 -0.63
C TRP A 4 -0.19 18.66 -2.04
N LYS A 5 0.39 19.81 -2.28
CA LYS A 5 0.21 20.47 -3.58
C LYS A 5 0.92 19.76 -4.69
N SER A 6 1.91 18.93 -4.37
CA SER A 6 2.63 18.20 -5.40
C SER A 6 2.14 16.77 -5.55
N LEU A 7 1.12 16.37 -4.80
CA LEU A 7 0.56 15.04 -4.89
C LEU A 7 -0.77 15.08 -5.62
N ASP A 8 -1.04 14.01 -6.33
CA ASP A 8 -2.32 13.86 -7.01
C ASP A 8 -3.29 13.17 -6.06
N VAL A 9 -4.00 13.96 -5.26
CA VAL A 9 -4.84 13.44 -4.19
C VAL A 9 -6.29 13.44 -4.64
N HIS A 10 -6.94 12.30 -4.48
CA HIS A 10 -8.35 12.13 -4.77
C HIS A 10 -9.06 11.64 -3.54
N GLU A 11 -10.14 12.31 -3.16
CA GLU A 11 -10.96 11.89 -2.04
C GLU A 11 -12.23 11.27 -2.55
N HIS A 12 -12.62 10.16 -1.92
CA HIS A 12 -13.81 9.43 -2.32
C HIS A 12 -14.70 9.24 -1.12
N GLN A 13 -16.00 9.30 -1.36
CA GLN A 13 -16.98 9.22 -0.30
C GLN A 13 -16.95 7.87 0.41
N ASP A 14 -16.74 6.80 -0.33
CA ASP A 14 -16.68 5.46 0.23
C ASP A 14 -15.90 4.56 -0.73
N TRP A 15 -15.71 3.32 -0.29
CA TRP A 15 -14.94 2.35 -1.04
C TRP A 15 -15.56 2.04 -2.39
N LYS A 16 -16.87 1.90 -2.43
CA LYS A 16 -17.53 1.56 -3.67
C LYS A 16 -17.36 2.66 -4.71
N THR A 17 -17.49 3.89 -4.28
CA THR A 17 -17.27 5.02 -5.18
C THR A 17 -15.85 5.03 -5.71
N PHE A 18 -14.87 4.74 -4.84
CA PHE A 18 -13.49 4.65 -5.27
C PHE A 18 -13.31 3.53 -6.30
N ARG A 19 -13.82 2.34 -6.02
CA ARG A 19 -13.62 1.20 -6.92
C ARG A 19 -14.22 1.44 -8.30
N ASN A 20 -15.25 2.23 -8.37
CA ASN A 20 -15.92 2.52 -9.63
C ASN A 20 -15.37 3.77 -10.31
N SER A 21 -14.38 4.40 -9.72
CA SER A 21 -13.84 5.64 -10.29
C SER A 21 -12.81 5.31 -11.36
N PRO A 22 -12.55 6.27 -12.26
CA PRO A 22 -11.54 6.04 -13.29
C PRO A 22 -10.12 6.02 -12.76
N VAL A 23 -9.90 6.45 -11.53
CA VAL A 23 -8.54 6.43 -10.96
C VAL A 23 -8.25 5.13 -10.21
N ALA A 24 -9.22 4.24 -10.08
CA ALA A 24 -9.02 3.02 -9.31
C ALA A 24 -8.09 2.05 -10.05
N PRO A 25 -7.04 1.57 -9.40
CA PRO A 25 -6.18 0.56 -10.01
C PRO A 25 -6.93 -0.76 -10.19
N ARG A 26 -6.46 -1.55 -11.14
CA ARG A 26 -7.09 -2.85 -11.40
C ARG A 26 -6.67 -3.87 -10.35
N ARG A 27 -5.43 -3.84 -9.92
CA ARG A 27 -4.93 -4.74 -8.89
C ARG A 27 -4.66 -3.94 -7.63
N LEU A 28 -5.20 -4.43 -6.53
CA LEU A 28 -5.07 -3.77 -5.24
C LEU A 28 -4.49 -4.75 -4.24
N TRP A 29 -3.40 -4.37 -3.61
CA TRP A 29 -2.75 -5.18 -2.59
C TRP A 29 -3.11 -4.63 -1.23
N LEU A 30 -3.69 -5.47 -0.39
CA LEU A 30 -4.08 -5.06 0.97
C LEU A 30 -2.95 -5.38 1.93
N PHE A 31 -2.42 -4.34 2.54
CA PHE A 31 -1.40 -4.52 3.58
C PHE A 31 -2.10 -4.73 4.90
N THR A 32 -1.87 -5.88 5.50
CA THR A 32 -2.62 -6.33 6.67
C THR A 32 -1.77 -7.29 7.47
N THR A 33 -2.09 -7.43 8.74
CA THR A 33 -1.45 -8.47 9.56
C THR A 33 -2.12 -9.83 9.40
N LYS A 34 -3.20 -9.90 8.64
CA LYS A 34 -3.97 -11.14 8.51
C LYS A 34 -3.55 -11.93 7.28
N THR A 35 -2.27 -12.16 7.18
CA THR A 35 -1.69 -13.00 6.13
C THR A 35 -0.27 -13.35 6.55
N THR A 36 0.24 -14.43 6.01
CA THR A 36 1.64 -14.80 6.23
C THR A 36 2.50 -14.43 5.03
N ARG A 37 1.90 -13.88 3.98
CA ARG A 37 2.68 -13.55 2.78
C ARG A 37 3.43 -12.25 3.02
N SER A 38 4.76 -12.33 3.03
CA SER A 38 5.59 -11.15 3.13
C SER A 38 5.46 -10.31 1.86
N PHE A 39 5.43 -8.99 2.01
CA PHE A 39 5.40 -8.13 0.84
C PHE A 39 6.67 -8.26 0.00
N TRP A 40 7.73 -8.80 0.56
CA TRP A 40 8.94 -9.07 -0.22
C TRP A 40 8.72 -10.14 -1.28
N ASN A 41 7.72 -10.98 -1.07
CA ASN A 41 7.42 -12.07 -1.99
C ASN A 41 6.29 -11.73 -2.96
N VAL A 42 5.82 -10.50 -2.93
CA VAL A 42 4.78 -10.05 -3.84
C VAL A 42 5.43 -9.49 -5.09
N ASN A 43 4.88 -9.79 -6.24
CA ASN A 43 5.35 -9.23 -7.49
C ASN A 43 4.47 -8.05 -7.86
N PHE A 44 4.90 -6.86 -7.48
CA PHE A 44 4.15 -5.65 -7.79
C PHE A 44 4.34 -5.28 -9.25
N ALA A 45 3.28 -4.74 -9.83
CA ALA A 45 3.32 -4.26 -11.21
C ALA A 45 3.08 -2.76 -11.22
N SER A 46 3.44 -2.09 -12.31
CA SER A 46 3.35 -0.65 -12.43
C SER A 46 1.95 -0.22 -12.19
N ASP A 47 1.08 -0.08 -12.16
CA ASP A 47 -0.26 0.44 -11.93
C ASP A 47 -0.98 -0.25 -10.78
N ASP A 48 -0.29 -1.07 -10.00
CA ASP A 48 -0.93 -1.65 -8.83
C ASP A 48 -1.20 -0.59 -7.79
N GLY A 49 -2.28 -0.79 -7.03
CA GLY A 49 -2.58 0.04 -5.89
C GLY A 49 -2.23 -0.65 -4.59
N LEU A 50 -1.88 0.11 -3.60
CA LEU A 50 -1.61 -0.38 -2.26
C LEU A 50 -2.68 0.15 -1.35
N VAL A 51 -3.27 -0.73 -0.56
CA VAL A 51 -4.39 -0.40 0.31
C VAL A 51 -3.99 -0.60 1.75
N PHE A 52 -4.26 0.40 2.57
CA PHE A 52 -3.95 0.35 3.99
C PHE A 52 -5.22 0.66 4.77
N GLY A 53 -5.41 -0.05 5.87
CA GLY A 53 -6.55 0.21 6.73
C GLY A 53 -6.35 1.41 7.61
N SER A 54 -7.31 1.66 8.48
CA SER A 54 -7.19 2.77 9.41
C SER A 54 -6.14 2.45 10.47
N GLU A 55 -5.62 3.51 11.06
CA GLU A 55 -4.56 3.37 12.05
C GLU A 55 -5.03 2.64 13.28
N SER A 56 -6.26 2.87 13.69
CA SER A 56 -6.77 2.30 14.94
C SER A 56 -7.36 0.91 14.76
N ALA A 57 -7.95 0.61 13.62
CA ALA A 57 -8.70 -0.63 13.45
C ALA A 57 -8.20 -1.52 12.33
N GLY A 58 -7.30 -1.03 11.49
CA GLY A 58 -6.88 -1.78 10.34
C GLY A 58 -7.99 -1.82 9.29
N ALA A 59 -7.90 -2.74 8.36
CA ALA A 59 -8.90 -2.88 7.33
C ALA A 59 -10.05 -3.75 7.83
N PRO A 60 -11.27 -3.42 7.46
CA PRO A 60 -12.42 -4.23 7.91
C PRO A 60 -12.43 -5.59 7.24
N THR A 61 -13.16 -6.51 7.87
CA THR A 61 -13.24 -7.88 7.39
C THR A 61 -13.78 -7.95 5.97
N TRP A 62 -14.78 -7.14 5.66
CA TRP A 62 -15.37 -7.20 4.33
C TRP A 62 -14.37 -6.84 3.24
N LEU A 63 -13.41 -5.98 3.56
CA LEU A 63 -12.39 -5.59 2.59
C LEU A 63 -11.41 -6.74 2.35
N HIS A 64 -11.04 -7.44 3.42
CA HIS A 64 -10.21 -8.63 3.27
C HIS A 64 -10.89 -9.65 2.36
N GLU A 65 -12.19 -9.82 2.52
CA GLU A 65 -12.93 -10.77 1.71
C GLU A 65 -13.07 -10.31 0.27
N GLU A 66 -13.31 -9.04 0.08
CA GLU A 66 -13.50 -8.54 -1.27
C GLU A 66 -12.22 -8.65 -2.10
N LEU A 67 -11.09 -8.30 -1.54
CA LEU A 67 -9.83 -8.35 -2.29
C LEU A 67 -9.26 -9.75 -2.39
N GLY A 68 -9.60 -10.62 -1.43
CA GLY A 68 -9.17 -12.00 -1.47
C GLY A 68 -7.82 -12.22 -0.82
N GLU A 69 -7.57 -13.46 -0.44
CA GLU A 69 -6.37 -13.80 0.30
C GLU A 69 -5.12 -13.65 -0.55
N GLU A 70 -5.23 -13.87 -1.84
CA GLU A 70 -4.06 -13.79 -2.70
C GLU A 70 -3.58 -12.36 -2.91
N PHE A 71 -4.34 -11.37 -2.50
CA PHE A 71 -3.95 -9.98 -2.62
C PHE A 71 -3.66 -9.35 -1.27
N ARG A 72 -3.22 -10.15 -0.31
CA ARG A 72 -2.80 -9.65 0.99
C ARG A 72 -1.30 -9.73 1.12
N ALA A 73 -0.73 -8.74 1.77
CA ALA A 73 0.69 -8.71 2.04
C ALA A 73 0.93 -8.15 3.43
N THR A 74 1.99 -8.58 4.08
CA THR A 74 2.33 -8.05 5.39
C THR A 74 3.79 -7.61 5.38
N ILE A 75 4.08 -6.62 6.20
CA ILE A 75 5.45 -6.15 6.39
C ILE A 75 6.01 -6.93 7.56
N PRO A 76 7.03 -7.76 7.35
CA PRO A 76 7.53 -8.60 8.43
C PRO A 76 8.20 -7.76 9.51
N HIS A 77 8.10 -8.26 10.74
CA HIS A 77 8.73 -7.64 11.88
C HIS A 77 9.85 -8.54 12.40
N ALA A 78 10.95 -7.94 12.76
CA ALA A 78 12.17 -8.66 13.06
C ALA A 78 12.00 -9.62 14.22
N ASN A 79 11.21 -9.29 15.21
CA ASN A 79 11.07 -10.13 16.39
C ASN A 79 9.70 -10.78 16.49
N GLY A 80 8.98 -10.83 15.39
CA GLY A 80 7.64 -11.39 15.41
C GLY A 80 6.67 -10.57 16.21
N ALA A 81 7.00 -9.35 16.51
CA ALA A 81 6.14 -8.50 17.29
C ALA A 81 4.81 -8.36 16.60
N LEU A 82 3.78 -8.28 17.38
CA LEU A 82 2.45 -8.25 16.85
C LEU A 82 1.91 -6.86 16.69
N ARG A 83 2.71 -5.86 17.00
CA ARG A 83 2.24 -4.50 16.85
C ARG A 83 2.25 -4.10 15.40
N SER A 84 1.21 -3.45 15.00
CA SER A 84 1.16 -2.86 13.68
C SER A 84 2.12 -1.68 13.63
N LEU A 85 2.72 -1.49 12.50
CA LEU A 85 3.49 -0.28 12.28
C LEU A 85 2.54 0.90 12.19
N ASN A 86 3.07 2.07 12.52
CA ASN A 86 2.36 3.31 12.26
C ASN A 86 1.95 3.36 10.79
N LEU A 87 0.76 3.87 10.52
CA LEU A 87 0.21 3.87 9.18
C LEU A 87 1.11 4.59 8.17
N SER A 88 1.60 5.77 8.52
CA SER A 88 2.50 6.50 7.62
C SER A 88 3.75 5.72 7.33
N THR A 89 4.31 5.08 8.34
CA THR A 89 5.51 4.29 8.19
C THR A 89 5.24 3.10 7.29
N ALA A 90 4.14 2.40 7.54
CA ALA A 90 3.79 1.24 6.72
C ALA A 90 3.56 1.63 5.27
N ALA A 91 2.87 2.73 5.05
CA ALA A 91 2.60 3.20 3.70
C ALA A 91 3.90 3.56 2.98
N GLY A 92 4.82 4.20 3.70
CA GLY A 92 6.11 4.53 3.11
C GLY A 92 6.92 3.30 2.75
N ILE A 93 6.99 2.36 3.67
CA ILE A 93 7.76 1.14 3.43
C ILE A 93 7.17 0.35 2.27
N GLY A 94 5.85 0.16 2.26
CA GLY A 94 5.20 -0.60 1.20
C GLY A 94 5.37 0.07 -0.15
N THR A 95 5.20 1.38 -0.19
CA THR A 95 5.35 2.13 -1.43
C THR A 95 6.77 2.02 -1.97
N TYR A 96 7.75 2.13 -1.10
CA TYR A 96 9.14 2.09 -1.56
C TYR A 96 9.51 0.72 -2.09
N GLU A 97 9.00 -0.34 -1.48
CA GLU A 97 9.27 -1.69 -2.01
C GLU A 97 8.62 -1.87 -3.37
N ALA A 98 7.39 -1.39 -3.54
CA ALA A 98 6.72 -1.48 -4.83
C ALA A 98 7.50 -0.69 -5.90
N LEU A 99 7.96 0.50 -5.54
CA LEU A 99 8.73 1.30 -6.47
C LEU A 99 10.07 0.65 -6.82
N ARG A 100 10.68 0.00 -5.84
CA ARG A 100 11.94 -0.70 -6.12
C ARG A 100 11.70 -1.80 -7.17
N GLN A 101 10.59 -2.50 -7.06
CA GLN A 101 10.31 -3.59 -7.98
C GLN A 101 9.99 -3.10 -9.39
N VAL A 102 9.19 -2.05 -9.50
CA VAL A 102 8.79 -1.56 -10.82
C VAL A 102 9.82 -0.63 -11.42
N GLY A 103 10.80 -0.22 -10.63
CA GLY A 103 11.85 0.66 -11.11
C GLY A 103 11.58 2.10 -10.75
N LEU A 104 12.50 2.72 -10.04
CA LEU A 104 12.39 4.12 -9.69
C LEU A 104 12.92 4.94 -10.83
N PRO A 105 12.06 5.64 -11.56
CA PRO A 105 12.56 6.40 -12.71
C PRO A 105 13.53 7.50 -12.31
N ILE A 106 13.44 7.95 -11.08
CA ILE A 106 14.33 9.02 -10.64
C ILE A 106 15.65 8.53 -10.11
N ALA A 107 15.85 7.22 -10.04
CA ALA A 107 17.05 6.71 -9.44
C ALA A 107 18.29 7.27 -10.10
N ALA A 108 18.23 7.44 -11.40
CA ALA A 108 19.35 7.95 -12.16
C ALA A 108 19.50 9.44 -12.05
N THR A 109 18.51 10.13 -11.56
CA THR A 109 18.53 11.58 -11.52
C THR A 109 18.52 12.13 -10.11
N VAL A 110 18.66 11.27 -9.12
CA VAL A 110 18.70 11.76 -7.76
C VAL A 110 19.89 12.68 -7.59
N PRO A 111 19.65 13.89 -7.14
CA PRO A 111 20.78 14.81 -7.01
C PRO A 111 21.74 14.35 -5.97
N THR A 112 22.98 14.56 -6.26
CA THR A 112 24.02 14.35 -5.30
C THR A 112 24.16 15.61 -4.50
N ARG A 113 24.17 15.50 -3.26
CA ARG A 113 24.31 16.70 -2.49
C ARG A 113 25.63 16.91 -1.98
#